data_c62abb406174eab3f10be34b6fd530ac
#
_entry.id   c62abb406174eab3f10be34b6fd530ac
#
_cell.length_a   1.000
_cell.length_b   1.000
_cell.length_c   1.000
_cell.angle_alpha   90.00
_cell.angle_beta   90.00
_cell.angle_gamma   90.00
#
_symmetry.space_group_name_H-M   'P 1'
#
loop_
_entity.id
_entity.type
_entity.pdbx_description
1 polymer ?
#
loop_
_entity_poly.entity_id
_entity_poly.type
_entity_poly.pdbx_seq_one_letter_code
_entity_poly.pdbx_strand_id
1 'polypeptide(L)'
;RAKELFGADYANVQPHSGSQANFAVYTALLEPGDTVLGMNLAHGGHLTHGSPVNFSGKLYNIVPYGIDATGHIDYADLEKQAKEHKPKMIIGGFSAYSGVVDWAKMREIADSIGAYLFVDMAHVAGLVAAGVYPNPVPHAHVVTTTTHKTLAGPRGGLILAKGGSEELYKKLNSAVFPGGQGG
;
A
#
# COMPACT_ATOMS: atom_id res chain seq x y z
N ARG A 1 15.23 0.26 14.17
CA ARG A 1 13.99 -0.09 14.90
C ARG A 1 12.86 -0.48 13.95
N ALA A 2 12.43 0.40 12.98
CA ALA A 2 11.33 0.06 12.07
C ALA A 2 11.63 -1.20 11.24
N LYS A 3 12.85 -1.33 10.70
CA LYS A 3 13.30 -2.53 9.98
C LYS A 3 13.22 -3.78 10.86
N GLU A 4 13.70 -3.69 12.09
CA GLU A 4 13.69 -4.78 13.06
C GLU A 4 12.26 -5.18 13.46
N LEU A 5 11.39 -4.18 13.73
CA LEU A 5 10.02 -4.41 14.18
C LEU A 5 9.18 -5.16 13.14
N PHE A 6 9.35 -4.85 11.86
CA PHE A 6 8.55 -5.41 10.77
C PHE A 6 9.29 -6.42 9.89
N GLY A 7 10.57 -6.67 10.16
CA GLY A 7 11.41 -7.57 9.36
C GLY A 7 11.72 -7.05 7.96
N ALA A 8 11.85 -5.72 7.81
CA ALA A 8 12.15 -5.06 6.55
C ALA A 8 13.66 -4.88 6.33
N ASP A 9 14.08 -4.84 5.06
CA ASP A 9 15.47 -4.52 4.68
C ASP A 9 15.67 -3.01 4.51
N TYR A 10 14.60 -2.31 4.11
CA TYR A 10 14.56 -0.88 3.89
C TYR A 10 13.49 -0.21 4.75
N ALA A 11 13.77 0.99 5.24
CA ALA A 11 12.82 1.85 5.92
C ALA A 11 13.13 3.32 5.65
N ASN A 12 12.09 4.10 5.31
CA ASN A 12 12.15 5.55 5.31
C ASN A 12 11.13 6.08 6.34
N VAL A 13 11.59 6.88 7.30
CA VAL A 13 10.80 7.39 8.43
C VAL A 13 10.53 8.89 8.32
N GLN A 14 10.82 9.50 7.18
CA GLN A 14 10.74 10.94 6.94
C GLN A 14 9.35 11.42 6.49
N PRO A 15 8.43 10.61 5.93
CA PRO A 15 7.11 11.09 5.56
C PRO A 15 6.36 11.72 6.73
N HIS A 16 5.75 12.90 6.51
CA HIS A 16 5.02 13.62 7.56
C HIS A 16 3.69 12.94 7.92
N SER A 17 3.18 12.08 7.06
CA SER A 17 1.92 11.36 7.23
C SER A 17 1.87 10.10 6.38
N GLY A 18 0.87 9.24 6.62
CA GLY A 18 0.58 8.10 5.75
C GLY A 18 0.23 8.54 4.31
N SER A 19 -0.50 9.63 4.15
CA SER A 19 -0.83 10.16 2.81
C SER A 19 0.41 10.58 2.04
N GLN A 20 1.41 11.18 2.69
CA GLN A 20 2.68 11.52 2.04
C GLN A 20 3.54 10.29 1.77
N ALA A 21 3.54 9.31 2.66
CA ALA A 21 4.18 8.02 2.39
C ALA A 21 3.57 7.35 1.15
N ASN A 22 2.23 7.32 1.05
CA ASN A 22 1.53 6.77 -0.11
C ASN A 22 1.84 7.57 -1.38
N PHE A 23 1.80 8.91 -1.31
CA PHE A 23 2.17 9.77 -2.45
C PHE A 23 3.58 9.45 -2.96
N ALA A 24 4.55 9.31 -2.05
CA ALA A 24 5.92 8.96 -2.42
C ALA A 24 6.01 7.59 -3.12
N VAL A 25 5.25 6.58 -2.67
CA VAL A 25 5.21 5.26 -3.32
C VAL A 25 4.64 5.36 -4.72
N TYR A 26 3.52 6.07 -4.91
CA TYR A 26 2.93 6.28 -6.23
C TYR A 26 3.93 6.96 -7.19
N THR A 27 4.54 8.07 -6.77
CA THR A 27 5.48 8.82 -7.62
C THR A 27 6.79 8.10 -7.88
N ALA A 28 7.20 7.18 -7.00
CA ALA A 28 8.39 6.36 -7.21
C ALA A 28 8.18 5.23 -8.23
N LEU A 29 6.95 4.70 -8.34
CA LEU A 29 6.66 3.46 -9.06
C LEU A 29 5.78 3.64 -10.30
N LEU A 30 5.07 4.76 -10.41
CA LEU A 30 4.07 4.99 -11.44
C LEU A 30 4.26 6.33 -12.14
N GLU A 31 3.72 6.40 -13.35
CA GLU A 31 3.55 7.65 -14.10
C GLU A 31 2.08 8.09 -14.04
N PRO A 32 1.79 9.40 -14.10
CA PRO A 32 0.41 9.89 -14.20
C PRO A 32 -0.35 9.21 -15.34
N GLY A 33 -1.57 8.75 -15.06
CA GLY A 33 -2.40 7.98 -16.00
C GLY A 33 -2.24 6.47 -15.92
N ASP A 34 -1.27 5.95 -15.18
CA ASP A 34 -1.15 4.51 -14.96
C ASP A 34 -2.37 3.95 -14.23
N THR A 35 -2.71 2.70 -14.54
CA THR A 35 -3.86 2.02 -13.92
C THR A 35 -3.45 1.39 -12.60
N VAL A 36 -4.30 1.58 -11.59
CA VAL A 36 -4.12 1.08 -10.22
C VAL A 36 -5.40 0.39 -9.75
N LEU A 37 -5.28 -0.81 -9.18
CA LEU A 37 -6.36 -1.45 -8.44
C LEU A 37 -6.28 -1.08 -6.97
N GLY A 38 -7.37 -0.52 -6.42
CA GLY A 38 -7.50 -0.18 -5.01
C GLY A 38 -8.83 -0.64 -4.44
N MET A 39 -8.87 -0.86 -3.11
CA MET A 39 -10.13 -1.24 -2.46
C MET A 39 -11.15 -0.12 -2.56
N ASN A 40 -12.38 -0.46 -2.94
CA ASN A 40 -13.50 0.48 -3.02
C ASN A 40 -13.69 1.19 -1.67
N LEU A 41 -13.82 2.52 -1.70
CA LEU A 41 -14.01 3.34 -0.50
C LEU A 41 -15.26 2.93 0.29
N ALA A 42 -16.35 2.56 -0.41
CA ALA A 42 -17.59 2.09 0.21
C ALA A 42 -17.45 0.71 0.90
N HIS A 43 -16.40 -0.04 0.56
CA HIS A 43 -16.09 -1.34 1.16
C HIS A 43 -14.96 -1.28 2.21
N GLY A 44 -14.56 -0.07 2.59
CA GLY A 44 -13.54 0.14 3.62
C GLY A 44 -12.18 0.62 3.12
N GLY A 45 -12.04 0.98 1.84
CA GLY A 45 -10.81 1.53 1.27
C GLY A 45 -10.41 2.87 1.90
N HIS A 46 -9.20 3.32 1.60
CA HIS A 46 -8.69 4.61 2.07
C HIS A 46 -8.77 5.67 0.96
N LEU A 47 -8.86 6.96 1.33
CA LEU A 47 -8.91 8.07 0.37
C LEU A 47 -7.72 8.06 -0.60
N THR A 48 -6.53 7.75 -0.11
CA THR A 48 -5.30 7.69 -0.95
C THR A 48 -5.19 6.42 -1.80
N HIS A 49 -6.19 5.56 -1.80
CA HIS A 49 -6.26 4.37 -2.65
C HIS A 49 -7.13 4.57 -3.89
N GLY A 50 -7.41 5.82 -4.26
CA GLY A 50 -8.09 6.12 -5.52
C GLY A 50 -9.36 6.98 -5.42
N SER A 51 -9.61 7.64 -4.28
CA SER A 51 -10.74 8.56 -4.18
C SER A 51 -10.64 9.68 -5.21
N PRO A 52 -11.73 10.02 -5.94
CA PRO A 52 -11.71 11.06 -6.99
C PRO A 52 -11.32 12.45 -6.50
N VAL A 53 -11.48 12.72 -5.20
CA VAL A 53 -11.10 14.01 -4.61
C VAL A 53 -9.65 14.06 -4.13
N ASN A 54 -8.98 12.90 -4.09
CA ASN A 54 -7.60 12.74 -3.66
C ASN A 54 -6.64 12.77 -4.86
N PHE A 55 -5.33 13.05 -4.61
CA PHE A 55 -4.31 13.00 -5.65
C PHE A 55 -4.34 11.66 -6.41
N SER A 56 -4.57 10.54 -5.71
CA SER A 56 -4.57 9.20 -6.30
C SER A 56 -5.64 9.04 -7.38
N GLY A 57 -6.86 9.51 -7.12
CA GLY A 57 -7.94 9.47 -8.12
C GLY A 57 -7.86 10.57 -9.18
N LYS A 58 -7.07 11.63 -8.95
CA LYS A 58 -6.88 12.72 -9.92
C LYS A 58 -5.77 12.45 -10.93
N LEU A 59 -4.73 11.74 -10.52
CA LEU A 59 -3.52 11.51 -11.33
C LEU A 59 -3.49 10.14 -12.00
N TYR A 60 -4.22 9.15 -11.44
CA TYR A 60 -4.14 7.75 -11.87
C TYR A 60 -5.51 7.22 -12.29
N ASN A 61 -5.50 6.21 -13.16
CA ASN A 61 -6.71 5.51 -13.58
C ASN A 61 -7.05 4.42 -12.56
N ILE A 62 -8.06 4.64 -11.74
CA ILE A 62 -8.41 3.76 -10.62
C ILE A 62 -9.48 2.76 -11.01
N VAL A 63 -9.20 1.49 -10.81
CA VAL A 63 -10.16 0.39 -10.90
C VAL A 63 -10.39 -0.16 -9.49
N PRO A 64 -11.62 -0.07 -8.94
CA PRO A 64 -11.90 -0.55 -7.59
C PRO A 64 -12.12 -2.06 -7.58
N TYR A 65 -11.57 -2.75 -6.56
CA TYR A 65 -12.02 -4.08 -6.19
C TYR A 65 -12.83 -4.02 -4.88
N GLY A 66 -13.60 -5.05 -4.60
CA GLY A 66 -14.55 -5.02 -3.50
C GLY A 66 -14.54 -6.26 -2.60
N ILE A 67 -15.62 -6.38 -1.86
CA ILE A 67 -15.94 -7.52 -1.01
C ILE A 67 -17.08 -8.32 -1.64
N ASP A 68 -17.11 -9.62 -1.32
CA ASP A 68 -18.19 -10.52 -1.69
C ASP A 68 -19.43 -10.36 -0.79
N ALA A 69 -20.46 -11.15 -1.03
CA ALA A 69 -21.71 -11.11 -0.26
C ALA A 69 -21.53 -11.53 1.21
N THR A 70 -20.40 -12.14 1.57
CA THR A 70 -20.08 -12.54 2.95
C THR A 70 -19.26 -11.46 3.69
N GLY A 71 -18.90 -10.37 2.99
CA GLY A 71 -18.11 -9.27 3.55
C GLY A 71 -16.61 -9.48 3.52
N HIS A 72 -16.11 -10.48 2.79
CA HIS A 72 -14.68 -10.72 2.61
C HIS A 72 -14.20 -10.16 1.27
N ILE A 73 -12.89 -9.85 1.18
CA ILE A 73 -12.30 -9.43 -0.10
C ILE A 73 -12.57 -10.52 -1.15
N ASP A 74 -13.16 -10.11 -2.27
CA ASP A 74 -13.41 -11.01 -3.41
C ASP A 74 -12.12 -11.15 -4.24
N TYR A 75 -11.30 -12.13 -3.87
CA TYR A 75 -10.05 -12.40 -4.59
C TYR A 75 -10.27 -12.91 -6.03
N ALA A 76 -11.41 -13.52 -6.32
CA ALA A 76 -11.74 -13.96 -7.67
C ALA A 76 -12.05 -12.76 -8.57
N ASP A 77 -12.84 -11.80 -8.07
CA ASP A 77 -13.07 -10.55 -8.77
C ASP A 77 -11.79 -9.72 -8.88
N LEU A 78 -10.98 -9.63 -7.82
CA LEU A 78 -9.70 -8.94 -7.85
C LEU A 78 -8.78 -9.51 -8.94
N GLU A 79 -8.65 -10.83 -9.04
CA GLU A 79 -7.86 -11.48 -10.08
C GLU A 79 -8.41 -11.22 -11.48
N LYS A 80 -9.74 -11.26 -11.65
CA LYS A 80 -10.41 -10.94 -12.91
C LYS A 80 -10.13 -9.49 -13.33
N GLN A 81 -10.34 -8.53 -12.45
CA GLN A 81 -10.07 -7.11 -12.68
C GLN A 81 -8.58 -6.87 -13.02
N ALA A 82 -7.67 -7.57 -12.32
CA ALA A 82 -6.23 -7.49 -12.60
C ALA A 82 -5.89 -7.96 -14.02
N LYS A 83 -6.45 -9.10 -14.45
CA LYS A 83 -6.23 -9.63 -15.82
C LYS A 83 -6.85 -8.76 -16.90
N GLU A 84 -8.01 -8.19 -16.64
CA GLU A 84 -8.75 -7.35 -17.59
C GLU A 84 -8.09 -5.98 -17.77
N HIS A 85 -7.77 -5.29 -16.67
CA HIS A 85 -7.27 -3.91 -16.69
C HIS A 85 -5.75 -3.81 -16.68
N LYS A 86 -5.02 -4.89 -16.38
CA LYS A 86 -3.55 -4.96 -16.34
C LYS A 86 -2.92 -3.77 -15.61
N PRO A 87 -3.31 -3.51 -14.35
CA PRO A 87 -2.77 -2.39 -13.59
C PRO A 87 -1.28 -2.53 -13.40
N LYS A 88 -0.58 -1.41 -13.25
CA LYS A 88 0.83 -1.41 -12.82
C LYS A 88 1.01 -1.62 -11.34
N MET A 89 -0.04 -1.36 -10.55
CA MET A 89 -0.02 -1.52 -9.09
C MET A 89 -1.36 -2.03 -8.58
N ILE A 90 -1.29 -2.98 -7.65
CA ILE A 90 -2.41 -3.40 -6.80
C ILE A 90 -2.14 -2.89 -5.39
N ILE A 91 -3.11 -2.22 -4.79
CA ILE A 91 -3.02 -1.71 -3.43
C ILE A 91 -3.81 -2.60 -2.48
N GLY A 92 -3.13 -3.19 -1.51
CA GLY A 92 -3.72 -3.82 -0.35
C GLY A 92 -3.80 -2.85 0.82
N GLY A 93 -4.74 -3.11 1.73
CA GLY A 93 -4.95 -2.26 2.90
C GLY A 93 -6.27 -1.48 2.85
N PHE A 94 -6.64 -0.93 3.98
CA PHE A 94 -7.99 -0.41 4.19
C PHE A 94 -8.01 0.58 5.37
N SER A 95 -9.13 1.28 5.51
CA SER A 95 -9.45 2.10 6.68
C SER A 95 -10.52 1.45 7.56
N ALA A 96 -11.49 0.76 6.97
CA ALA A 96 -12.69 0.30 7.65
C ALA A 96 -13.11 -1.10 7.16
N TYR A 97 -12.17 -2.04 7.14
CA TYR A 97 -12.41 -3.46 6.85
C TYR A 97 -11.95 -4.29 8.03
N SER A 98 -12.81 -5.17 8.55
CA SER A 98 -12.55 -5.96 9.77
C SER A 98 -11.96 -7.35 9.51
N GLY A 99 -11.92 -7.78 8.24
CA GLY A 99 -11.39 -9.09 7.89
C GLY A 99 -9.87 -9.17 7.86
N VAL A 100 -9.38 -10.38 7.79
CA VAL A 100 -7.95 -10.65 7.60
C VAL A 100 -7.65 -10.72 6.11
N VAL A 101 -6.58 -10.04 5.68
CA VAL A 101 -6.15 -10.04 4.26
C VAL A 101 -5.11 -11.12 4.02
N ASP A 102 -5.28 -11.87 2.96
CA ASP A 102 -4.30 -12.82 2.43
C ASP A 102 -3.30 -12.09 1.53
N TRP A 103 -2.20 -11.64 2.12
CA TRP A 103 -1.14 -10.91 1.41
C TRP A 103 -0.41 -11.78 0.38
N ALA A 104 -0.30 -13.10 0.65
CA ALA A 104 0.32 -14.03 -0.29
C ALA A 104 -0.54 -14.18 -1.55
N LYS A 105 -1.86 -14.28 -1.40
CA LYS A 105 -2.79 -14.34 -2.54
C LYS A 105 -2.77 -13.03 -3.35
N MET A 106 -2.74 -11.88 -2.69
CA MET A 106 -2.60 -10.60 -3.39
C MET A 106 -1.28 -10.51 -4.16
N ARG A 107 -0.18 -11.02 -3.59
CA ARG A 107 1.12 -11.07 -4.26
C ARG A 107 1.09 -11.98 -5.48
N GLU A 108 0.53 -13.16 -5.37
CA GLU A 108 0.36 -14.10 -6.49
C GLU A 108 -0.39 -13.44 -7.67
N ILE A 109 -1.49 -12.74 -7.37
CA ILE A 109 -2.26 -12.02 -8.39
C ILE A 109 -1.41 -10.90 -9.03
N ALA A 110 -0.71 -10.10 -8.24
CA ALA A 110 0.15 -9.02 -8.75
C ALA A 110 1.26 -9.57 -9.66
N ASP A 111 1.95 -10.64 -9.22
CA ASP A 111 3.02 -11.27 -10.00
C ASP A 111 2.50 -11.86 -11.33
N SER A 112 1.28 -12.40 -11.35
CA SER A 112 0.67 -12.99 -12.55
C SER A 112 0.50 -12.01 -13.72
N ILE A 113 0.49 -10.72 -13.43
CA ILE A 113 0.33 -9.64 -14.42
C ILE A 113 1.53 -8.67 -14.46
N GLY A 114 2.58 -8.94 -13.69
CA GLY A 114 3.75 -8.09 -13.60
C GLY A 114 3.52 -6.74 -12.90
N ALA A 115 2.54 -6.67 -12.00
CA ALA A 115 2.22 -5.48 -11.23
C ALA A 115 2.98 -5.41 -9.90
N TYR A 116 3.15 -4.20 -9.37
CA TYR A 116 3.58 -4.02 -7.99
C TYR A 116 2.45 -4.35 -7.02
N LEU A 117 2.75 -5.07 -5.94
CA LEU A 117 1.90 -5.10 -4.75
C LEU A 117 2.40 -4.03 -3.76
N PHE A 118 1.58 -3.03 -3.54
CA PHE A 118 1.76 -2.01 -2.51
C PHE A 118 0.76 -2.25 -1.38
N VAL A 119 1.19 -2.23 -0.12
CA VAL A 119 0.29 -2.43 1.02
C VAL A 119 0.37 -1.24 1.99
N ASP A 120 -0.77 -0.64 2.26
CA ASP A 120 -0.95 0.34 3.33
C ASP A 120 -1.52 -0.36 4.58
N MET A 121 -0.67 -0.63 5.56
CA MET A 121 -1.07 -1.34 6.79
C MET A 121 -1.38 -0.41 7.96
N ALA A 122 -1.60 0.89 7.72
CA ALA A 122 -1.69 1.90 8.77
C ALA A 122 -2.71 1.56 9.88
N HIS A 123 -3.85 0.98 9.53
CA HIS A 123 -4.89 0.63 10.51
C HIS A 123 -4.58 -0.63 11.32
N VAL A 124 -3.71 -1.50 10.85
CA VAL A 124 -3.37 -2.78 11.49
C VAL A 124 -1.90 -2.89 11.92
N ALA A 125 -1.09 -1.84 11.70
CA ALA A 125 0.35 -1.90 11.94
C ALA A 125 0.73 -2.28 13.38
N GLY A 126 -0.04 -1.83 14.37
CA GLY A 126 0.15 -2.23 15.77
C GLY A 126 -0.15 -3.71 16.00
N LEU A 127 -1.18 -4.24 15.34
CA LEU A 127 -1.54 -5.66 15.39
C LEU A 127 -0.48 -6.52 14.68
N VAL A 128 0.07 -6.03 13.57
CA VAL A 128 1.19 -6.67 12.85
C VAL A 128 2.42 -6.71 13.75
N ALA A 129 2.77 -5.58 14.39
CA ALA A 129 3.90 -5.50 15.32
C ALA A 129 3.74 -6.44 16.53
N ALA A 130 2.51 -6.65 16.99
CA ALA A 130 2.17 -7.58 18.08
C ALA A 130 2.07 -9.06 17.63
N GLY A 131 2.21 -9.34 16.32
CA GLY A 131 2.12 -10.70 15.79
C GLY A 131 0.71 -11.30 15.75
N VAL A 132 -0.34 -10.48 15.89
CA VAL A 132 -1.75 -10.92 15.90
C VAL A 132 -2.49 -10.62 14.58
N TYR A 133 -1.82 -10.00 13.63
CA TYR A 133 -2.31 -9.78 12.27
C TYR A 133 -1.18 -10.13 11.27
N PRO A 134 -1.49 -10.71 10.09
CA PRO A 134 -0.47 -11.09 9.12
C PRO A 134 0.41 -9.92 8.70
N ASN A 135 1.72 -10.12 8.70
CA ASN A 135 2.69 -9.12 8.28
C ASN A 135 2.75 -9.05 6.74
N PRO A 136 2.45 -7.90 6.10
CA PRO A 136 2.53 -7.76 4.66
C PRO A 136 3.97 -7.64 4.13
N VAL A 137 4.95 -7.27 4.95
CA VAL A 137 6.32 -6.97 4.53
C VAL A 137 7.00 -8.10 3.77
N PRO A 138 6.84 -9.39 4.12
CA PRO A 138 7.41 -10.48 3.33
C PRO A 138 6.78 -10.68 1.95
N HIS A 139 5.59 -10.14 1.71
CA HIS A 139 4.80 -10.38 0.50
C HIS A 139 4.76 -9.16 -0.43
N ALA A 140 4.66 -7.96 0.11
CA ALA A 140 4.54 -6.75 -0.68
C ALA A 140 5.89 -6.26 -1.22
N HIS A 141 5.87 -5.57 -2.36
CA HIS A 141 7.04 -4.86 -2.88
C HIS A 141 7.37 -3.64 -2.03
N VAL A 142 6.33 -2.92 -1.61
CA VAL A 142 6.43 -1.75 -0.73
C VAL A 142 5.28 -1.77 0.26
N VAL A 143 5.55 -1.41 1.50
CA VAL A 143 4.56 -1.27 2.57
C VAL A 143 4.64 0.13 3.15
N THR A 144 3.50 0.76 3.40
CA THR A 144 3.42 2.00 4.16
C THR A 144 2.63 1.82 5.44
N THR A 145 2.88 2.70 6.38
CA THR A 145 2.06 2.83 7.58
C THR A 145 2.15 4.25 8.13
N THR A 146 1.23 4.57 9.04
CA THR A 146 1.34 5.71 9.94
C THR A 146 1.94 5.28 11.27
N THR A 147 2.50 6.24 12.02
CA THR A 147 2.97 6.00 13.39
C THR A 147 1.91 6.31 14.45
N HIS A 148 0.85 7.05 14.12
CA HIS A 148 -0.11 7.64 15.04
C HIS A 148 -1.48 6.95 15.13
N LYS A 149 -1.64 5.77 14.49
CA LYS A 149 -2.84 4.93 14.61
C LYS A 149 -2.57 3.79 15.60
N THR A 150 -2.67 2.54 15.19
CA THR A 150 -2.47 1.38 16.09
C THR A 150 -1.04 1.24 16.61
N LEU A 151 -0.04 1.90 16.00
CA LEU A 151 1.32 1.99 16.58
C LEU A 151 1.41 2.95 17.78
N ALA A 152 0.38 3.76 18.04
CA ALA A 152 0.26 4.67 19.18
C ALA A 152 1.43 5.66 19.36
N GLY A 153 2.10 6.01 18.27
CA GLY A 153 3.22 6.97 18.25
C GLY A 153 2.82 8.39 17.87
N PRO A 154 3.79 9.29 17.72
CA PRO A 154 3.55 10.64 17.22
C PRO A 154 3.10 10.61 15.76
N ARG A 155 2.52 11.70 15.27
CA ARG A 155 2.09 11.82 13.88
C ARG A 155 3.27 11.72 12.92
N GLY A 156 3.16 10.84 11.93
CA GLY A 156 4.17 10.57 10.93
C GLY A 156 3.81 9.40 10.02
N GLY A 157 4.64 9.12 9.03
CA GLY A 157 4.52 8.00 8.12
C GLY A 157 5.81 7.20 7.98
N LEU A 158 5.69 5.96 7.58
CA LEU A 158 6.78 5.04 7.29
C LEU A 158 6.61 4.43 5.91
N ILE A 159 7.74 4.19 5.22
CA ILE A 159 7.80 3.35 4.03
C ILE A 159 8.77 2.21 4.34
N LEU A 160 8.35 0.98 4.07
CA LEU A 160 9.10 -0.24 4.32
C LEU A 160 9.18 -1.07 3.03
N ALA A 161 10.29 -1.80 2.84
CA ALA A 161 10.38 -2.79 1.77
C ALA A 161 11.31 -3.94 2.19
N LYS A 162 11.14 -5.09 1.53
CA LYS A 162 11.98 -6.28 1.73
C LYS A 162 12.29 -6.93 0.40
N GLY A 163 13.53 -7.38 0.22
CA GLY A 163 13.96 -8.06 -1.01
C GLY A 163 13.98 -7.20 -2.27
N GLY A 164 13.85 -5.88 -2.13
CA GLY A 164 13.88 -4.93 -3.23
C GLY A 164 15.31 -4.61 -3.68
N SER A 165 15.43 -4.03 -4.88
CA SER A 165 16.71 -3.55 -5.39
C SER A 165 17.13 -2.22 -4.74
N GLU A 166 18.42 -1.92 -4.74
CA GLU A 166 18.91 -0.61 -4.33
C GLU A 166 18.32 0.54 -5.16
N GLU A 167 18.01 0.28 -6.43
CA GLU A 167 17.36 1.26 -7.30
C GLU A 167 15.96 1.61 -6.80
N LEU A 168 15.17 0.60 -6.39
CA LEU A 168 13.86 0.82 -5.77
C LEU A 168 13.99 1.69 -4.53
N TYR A 169 14.95 1.38 -3.65
CA TYR A 169 15.15 2.13 -2.41
C TYR A 169 15.57 3.58 -2.67
N LYS A 170 16.42 3.83 -3.67
CA LYS A 170 16.79 5.18 -4.10
C LYS A 170 15.59 5.95 -4.65
N LYS A 171 14.73 5.31 -5.47
CA LYS A 171 13.51 5.95 -5.99
C LYS A 171 12.57 6.33 -4.84
N LEU A 172 12.33 5.44 -3.89
CA LEU A 172 11.50 5.73 -2.71
C LEU A 172 12.07 6.89 -1.87
N ASN A 173 13.36 6.89 -1.60
CA ASN A 173 14.01 7.99 -0.88
C ASN A 173 13.88 9.33 -1.62
N SER A 174 14.15 9.33 -2.93
CA SER A 174 14.06 10.53 -3.77
C SER A 174 12.61 11.05 -3.87
N ALA A 175 11.63 10.15 -3.91
CA ALA A 175 10.21 10.52 -3.94
C ALA A 175 9.74 11.15 -2.61
N VAL A 176 10.33 10.77 -1.48
CA VAL A 176 10.09 11.43 -0.20
C VAL A 176 10.79 12.78 -0.17
N PHE A 177 12.11 12.79 -0.35
CA PHE A 177 12.93 13.99 -0.36
C PHE A 177 13.98 13.90 -1.48
N PRO A 178 14.06 14.88 -2.38
CA PRO A 178 13.34 16.15 -2.41
C PRO A 178 12.01 16.13 -3.19
N GLY A 179 11.53 14.95 -3.62
CA GLY A 179 10.39 14.84 -4.53
C GLY A 179 9.07 15.33 -3.95
N GLY A 180 8.75 14.96 -2.72
CA GLY A 180 7.48 15.26 -2.07
C GLY A 180 7.58 16.20 -0.85
N GLN A 181 8.78 16.35 -0.29
CA GLN A 181 9.03 17.13 0.93
C GLN A 181 10.28 17.98 0.81
N GLY A 182 10.38 19.03 1.60
CA GLY A 182 11.58 19.79 1.87
C GLY A 182 12.49 19.10 2.87
N GLY A 183 12.92 19.49 3.86
CA GLY A 183 13.74 18.83 4.87
C GLY A 183 12.94 18.12 5.97
#